data_de730de58e94c059d17910a859b5163f
#
_entry.id   de730de58e94c059d17910a859b5163f
#
_cell.length_a   1.000
_cell.length_b   1.000
_cell.length_c   1.000
_cell.angle_alpha   90.00
_cell.angle_beta   90.00
_cell.angle_gamma   90.00
#
_symmetry.space_group_name_H-M   'P 1'
#
loop_
_entity.id
_entity.type
_entity.pdbx_description
1 polymer ?
#
loop_
_entity_poly.entity_id
_entity_poly.type
_entity_poly.pdbx_seq_one_letter_code
_entity_poly.pdbx_strand_id
1 'polypeptide(L)'
;MSDSFYLTTPIYYPNAAPHVGTAYTTIICDVIARYKRIMGYDVSFMTGVDEHGQKIQEAAVKNGFTPQQWVDKMSLNFTSLWEKLGISNTDYLRTTQERHINSVKEIIKRVYEKGDIYRGEYIGKYSVSEETFVPENQLVDGKYMGKEVIDVKEASYFFRLSKYEDALLKYIDEHPDFIKPESKKNEVVAFIKQGLQDLSISRTTFDWGIPLEFEEGHVIYVWFDALTVYLTGAGFQQDENEFAKRWTNGRVTHLIGKDILRFHAIIWPAMLMSAGIKLPDTVAAHGWWTVEGEKMSKSLGNVVNPEEEVQKYGLDAFRYYLMREATFGQDADYSKKAMIQRINSDLANDLGNLLNRTIGMQKKYFDSKVVLNKVEDKYDMEIKDLWEETLVNLDNHMNEFQFSEALKDIWKFIGRMNKYIDECEPWNLAKEESKKDRLSTVMYNLVEGLYKIAVLIAPFMPDTAKQMIRQLGLDINPEEIKIENVKEWGVYPEGNSLGEAVPLFPRIEVEEEAKKEYKEDLKIENPITIDDFSKVEIKVVEIEKVSKVEGADKLLKFIVNTGSEKRQIVSGIAKYYPDEQELIGKKVPAVLNLEPVTLKGELSQGMLLTTATKKKVTLIEIDNGIKTGAVIK
;
A
#
# COMPACT_ATOMS: atom_id res chain seq x y z
N MET A 1 5.02 -6.90 34.41
CA MET A 1 4.79 -7.79 33.25
C MET A 1 4.73 -6.88 32.03
N SER A 2 5.36 -7.23 30.93
CA SER A 2 5.24 -6.47 29.68
C SER A 2 3.80 -6.49 29.20
N ASP A 3 3.30 -5.37 28.65
CA ASP A 3 1.95 -5.32 28.11
C ASP A 3 1.84 -6.28 26.91
N SER A 4 0.74 -7.05 26.85
CA SER A 4 0.50 -7.98 25.76
C SER A 4 -0.06 -7.25 24.56
N PHE A 5 0.50 -7.53 23.38
CA PHE A 5 0.07 -6.98 22.10
C PHE A 5 -0.23 -8.12 21.12
N TYR A 6 -1.49 -8.30 20.78
CA TYR A 6 -1.94 -9.30 19.83
C TYR A 6 -2.25 -8.67 18.47
N LEU A 7 -1.49 -9.05 17.47
CA LEU A 7 -1.55 -8.51 16.11
C LEU A 7 -1.93 -9.61 15.12
N THR A 8 -2.80 -9.28 14.18
CA THR A 8 -3.20 -10.24 13.15
C THR A 8 -3.20 -9.61 11.76
N THR A 9 -2.82 -10.40 10.75
CA THR A 9 -3.23 -10.16 9.36
C THR A 9 -4.67 -10.66 9.16
N PRO A 10 -5.35 -10.37 8.03
CA PRO A 10 -6.43 -11.24 7.58
C PRO A 10 -5.86 -12.61 7.23
N ILE A 11 -6.71 -13.61 7.20
CA ILE A 11 -6.34 -14.89 6.62
C ILE A 11 -6.55 -14.88 5.10
N TYR A 12 -5.64 -15.49 4.38
CA TYR A 12 -5.58 -15.40 2.93
C TYR A 12 -6.28 -16.58 2.26
N TYR A 13 -6.99 -16.29 1.18
CA TYR A 13 -7.70 -17.32 0.41
C TYR A 13 -6.72 -18.08 -0.49
N PRO A 14 -6.47 -19.40 -0.27
CA PRO A 14 -5.43 -20.16 -0.97
C PRO A 14 -5.90 -20.66 -2.35
N ASN A 15 -6.55 -19.81 -3.14
CA ASN A 15 -6.98 -20.11 -4.50
C ASN A 15 -5.94 -19.75 -5.56
N ALA A 16 -4.91 -19.00 -5.19
CA ALA A 16 -3.86 -18.51 -6.07
C ALA A 16 -2.56 -18.25 -5.30
N ALA A 17 -1.43 -18.15 -6.01
CA ALA A 17 -0.18 -17.70 -5.42
C ALA A 17 -0.32 -16.26 -4.85
N PRO A 18 0.31 -15.97 -3.71
CA PRO A 18 0.31 -14.63 -3.12
C PRO A 18 1.00 -13.62 -4.04
N HIS A 19 0.56 -12.36 -4.00
CA HIS A 19 1.08 -11.25 -4.78
C HIS A 19 1.54 -10.10 -3.88
N VAL A 20 2.06 -9.01 -4.44
CA VAL A 20 2.59 -7.88 -3.67
C VAL A 20 1.59 -7.29 -2.67
N GLY A 21 0.29 -7.30 -2.96
CA GLY A 21 -0.74 -6.85 -2.00
C GLY A 21 -0.81 -7.74 -0.76
N THR A 22 -0.73 -9.07 -0.94
CA THR A 22 -0.66 -10.04 0.15
C THR A 22 0.64 -9.87 0.97
N ALA A 23 1.77 -9.71 0.28
CA ALA A 23 3.07 -9.46 0.90
C ALA A 23 3.07 -8.14 1.69
N TYR A 24 2.48 -7.08 1.15
CA TYR A 24 2.41 -5.77 1.78
C TYR A 24 1.68 -5.82 3.13
N THR A 25 0.48 -6.42 3.17
CA THR A 25 -0.28 -6.60 4.42
C THR A 25 0.57 -7.31 5.49
N THR A 26 1.23 -8.41 5.09
CA THR A 26 2.00 -9.23 6.03
C THR A 26 3.29 -8.53 6.47
N ILE A 27 3.97 -7.81 5.57
CA ILE A 27 5.15 -7.00 5.90
C ILE A 27 4.80 -5.85 6.85
N ILE A 28 3.66 -5.15 6.66
CA ILE A 28 3.21 -4.13 7.62
C ILE A 28 3.06 -4.75 9.02
N CYS A 29 2.35 -5.88 9.12
CA CYS A 29 2.20 -6.56 10.40
C CYS A 29 3.55 -6.96 11.01
N ASP A 30 4.47 -7.47 10.20
CA ASP A 30 5.81 -7.82 10.67
C ASP A 30 6.59 -6.60 11.19
N VAL A 31 6.53 -5.48 10.49
CA VAL A 31 7.13 -4.21 10.92
C VAL A 31 6.54 -3.76 12.27
N ILE A 32 5.22 -3.81 12.42
CA ILE A 32 4.55 -3.46 13.69
C ILE A 32 4.97 -4.43 14.80
N ALA A 33 4.98 -5.74 14.52
CA ALA A 33 5.35 -6.76 15.51
C ALA A 33 6.78 -6.56 16.01
N ARG A 34 7.76 -6.36 15.11
CA ARG A 34 9.16 -6.07 15.46
C ARG A 34 9.29 -4.77 16.21
N TYR A 35 8.61 -3.71 15.77
CA TYR A 35 8.62 -2.43 16.46
C TYR A 35 8.07 -2.55 17.90
N LYS A 36 6.92 -3.19 18.08
CA LYS A 36 6.35 -3.41 19.42
C LYS A 36 7.25 -4.26 20.31
N ARG A 37 7.98 -5.25 19.75
CA ARG A 37 8.96 -6.05 20.50
C ARG A 37 10.12 -5.20 21.00
N ILE A 38 10.68 -4.30 20.17
CA ILE A 38 11.76 -3.39 20.61
C ILE A 38 11.25 -2.32 21.59
N MET A 39 9.96 -1.97 21.55
CA MET A 39 9.30 -1.14 22.56
C MET A 39 9.04 -1.88 23.88
N GLY A 40 9.28 -3.20 23.95
CA GLY A 40 9.16 -3.99 25.17
C GLY A 40 7.83 -4.71 25.37
N TYR A 41 6.93 -4.70 24.39
CA TYR A 41 5.69 -5.48 24.45
C TYR A 41 5.96 -6.98 24.30
N ASP A 42 5.08 -7.79 24.89
CA ASP A 42 4.97 -9.22 24.62
C ASP A 42 4.04 -9.42 23.43
N VAL A 43 4.63 -9.66 22.26
CA VAL A 43 3.91 -9.64 20.97
C VAL A 43 3.58 -11.04 20.49
N SER A 44 2.29 -11.30 20.31
CA SER A 44 1.77 -12.43 19.55
C SER A 44 1.32 -11.95 18.18
N PHE A 45 1.89 -12.50 17.11
CA PHE A 45 1.59 -12.15 15.73
C PHE A 45 1.04 -13.36 14.97
N MET A 46 -0.26 -13.33 14.61
CA MET A 46 -0.95 -14.40 13.90
C MET A 46 -1.20 -14.02 12.44
N THR A 47 -0.94 -14.96 11.54
CA THR A 47 -1.36 -14.95 10.14
C THR A 47 -1.94 -16.32 9.79
N GLY A 48 -2.50 -16.51 8.58
CA GLY A 48 -3.05 -17.80 8.21
C GLY A 48 -3.73 -17.83 6.85
N VAL A 49 -4.47 -18.91 6.59
CA VAL A 49 -5.21 -19.14 5.34
C VAL A 49 -6.65 -19.54 5.62
N ASP A 50 -7.55 -19.02 4.78
CA ASP A 50 -8.98 -19.37 4.76
C ASP A 50 -9.19 -20.48 3.73
N GLU A 51 -9.48 -21.69 4.22
CA GLU A 51 -9.46 -22.92 3.43
C GLU A 51 -10.84 -23.47 3.09
N HIS A 52 -11.92 -22.87 3.58
CA HIS A 52 -13.28 -23.29 3.33
C HIS A 52 -13.95 -22.50 2.20
N GLY A 53 -15.15 -22.98 1.78
CA GLY A 53 -16.00 -22.28 0.84
C GLY A 53 -16.04 -22.87 -0.58
N GLN A 54 -17.02 -22.40 -1.33
CA GLN A 54 -17.36 -22.90 -2.67
C GLN A 54 -16.18 -22.79 -3.66
N LYS A 55 -15.48 -21.67 -3.66
CA LYS A 55 -14.36 -21.44 -4.59
C LYS A 55 -13.22 -22.42 -4.40
N ILE A 56 -12.91 -22.78 -3.15
CA ILE A 56 -11.88 -23.78 -2.84
C ILE A 56 -12.32 -25.15 -3.37
N GLN A 57 -13.57 -25.54 -3.11
CA GLN A 57 -14.12 -26.81 -3.62
C GLN A 57 -14.05 -26.86 -5.15
N GLU A 58 -14.50 -25.82 -5.84
CA GLU A 58 -14.45 -25.73 -7.30
C GLU A 58 -13.01 -25.75 -7.85
N ALA A 59 -12.08 -25.01 -7.20
CA ALA A 59 -10.69 -25.00 -7.58
C ALA A 59 -10.02 -26.37 -7.41
N ALA A 60 -10.32 -27.08 -6.33
CA ALA A 60 -9.83 -28.42 -6.08
C ALA A 60 -10.31 -29.41 -7.16
N VAL A 61 -11.62 -29.44 -7.43
CA VAL A 61 -12.21 -30.30 -8.46
C VAL A 61 -11.62 -30.01 -9.84
N LYS A 62 -11.51 -28.73 -10.22
CA LYS A 62 -10.92 -28.29 -11.49
C LYS A 62 -9.48 -28.78 -11.69
N ASN A 63 -8.73 -28.92 -10.61
CA ASN A 63 -7.32 -29.35 -10.63
C ASN A 63 -7.14 -30.84 -10.29
N GLY A 64 -8.21 -31.61 -10.11
CA GLY A 64 -8.16 -33.05 -9.88
C GLY A 64 -7.76 -33.47 -8.46
N PHE A 65 -8.00 -32.58 -7.47
CA PHE A 65 -7.72 -32.82 -6.04
C PHE A 65 -9.01 -32.87 -5.22
N THR A 66 -8.94 -33.51 -4.04
CA THR A 66 -9.92 -33.23 -3.00
C THR A 66 -9.69 -31.83 -2.42
N PRO A 67 -10.71 -31.18 -1.83
CA PRO A 67 -10.52 -29.87 -1.21
C PRO A 67 -9.37 -29.86 -0.18
N GLN A 68 -9.27 -30.88 0.69
CA GLN A 68 -8.18 -30.97 1.66
C GLN A 68 -6.80 -31.07 1.01
N GLN A 69 -6.64 -31.92 -0.01
CA GLN A 69 -5.37 -32.02 -0.75
C GLN A 69 -4.98 -30.71 -1.44
N TRP A 70 -5.97 -29.99 -1.94
CA TRP A 70 -5.77 -28.69 -2.58
C TRP A 70 -5.25 -27.66 -1.58
N VAL A 71 -5.92 -27.48 -0.45
CA VAL A 71 -5.52 -26.48 0.56
C VAL A 71 -4.20 -26.84 1.22
N ASP A 72 -3.90 -28.13 1.44
CA ASP A 72 -2.59 -28.58 1.95
C ASP A 72 -1.46 -28.15 1.00
N LYS A 73 -1.65 -28.32 -0.30
CA LYS A 73 -0.69 -27.89 -1.33
C LYS A 73 -0.57 -26.39 -1.38
N MET A 74 -1.68 -25.66 -1.39
CA MET A 74 -1.69 -24.20 -1.58
C MET A 74 -1.19 -23.45 -0.34
N SER A 75 -1.44 -23.97 0.86
CA SER A 75 -0.96 -23.39 2.11
C SER A 75 0.57 -23.30 2.16
N LEU A 76 1.28 -24.26 1.55
CA LEU A 76 2.75 -24.25 1.47
C LEU A 76 3.31 -23.04 0.70
N ASN A 77 2.57 -22.52 -0.29
CA ASN A 77 3.02 -21.35 -1.04
C ASN A 77 3.09 -20.10 -0.13
N PHE A 78 2.17 -20.00 0.84
CA PHE A 78 2.15 -18.88 1.79
C PHE A 78 3.27 -19.00 2.82
N THR A 79 3.42 -20.18 3.44
CA THR A 79 4.48 -20.37 4.45
C THR A 79 5.86 -20.20 3.83
N SER A 80 6.10 -20.74 2.63
CA SER A 80 7.37 -20.57 1.91
C SER A 80 7.64 -19.08 1.58
N LEU A 81 6.60 -18.33 1.18
CA LEU A 81 6.77 -16.90 0.94
C LEU A 81 7.07 -16.15 2.23
N TRP A 82 6.39 -16.47 3.36
CA TRP A 82 6.65 -15.82 4.65
C TRP A 82 8.09 -16.04 5.12
N GLU A 83 8.62 -17.23 4.95
CA GLU A 83 10.05 -17.51 5.23
C GLU A 83 10.95 -16.62 4.39
N LYS A 84 10.73 -16.54 3.05
CA LYS A 84 11.51 -15.71 2.13
C LYS A 84 11.40 -14.20 2.42
N LEU A 85 10.25 -13.76 2.92
CA LEU A 85 10.03 -12.38 3.32
C LEU A 85 10.50 -12.06 4.75
N GLY A 86 11.04 -13.06 5.47
CA GLY A 86 11.53 -12.92 6.84
C GLY A 86 10.43 -12.55 7.84
N ILE A 87 9.20 -13.06 7.64
CA ILE A 87 8.05 -12.76 8.51
C ILE A 87 8.21 -13.45 9.86
N SER A 88 8.03 -12.69 10.94
CA SER A 88 8.24 -13.12 12.32
C SER A 88 6.96 -13.51 13.06
N ASN A 89 5.98 -14.07 12.33
CA ASN A 89 4.73 -14.54 12.92
C ASN A 89 4.96 -15.64 13.96
N THR A 90 4.16 -15.60 15.03
CA THR A 90 4.21 -16.57 16.15
C THR A 90 3.20 -17.70 15.99
N ASP A 91 2.19 -17.51 15.14
CA ASP A 91 1.21 -18.53 14.79
C ASP A 91 0.84 -18.45 13.31
N TYR A 92 0.61 -19.62 12.71
CA TYR A 92 0.09 -19.77 11.34
C TYR A 92 -1.17 -20.64 11.41
N LEU A 93 -2.33 -20.02 11.25
CA LEU A 93 -3.61 -20.68 11.45
C LEU A 93 -4.23 -21.08 10.10
N ARG A 94 -4.76 -22.30 10.06
CA ARG A 94 -5.54 -22.84 8.95
C ARG A 94 -6.96 -23.09 9.43
N THR A 95 -7.98 -22.68 8.69
CA THR A 95 -9.37 -22.84 9.12
C THR A 95 -9.81 -24.31 9.18
N THR A 96 -9.09 -25.23 8.52
CA THR A 96 -9.29 -26.69 8.63
C THR A 96 -8.75 -27.33 9.91
N GLN A 97 -8.02 -26.57 10.75
CA GLN A 97 -7.51 -27.11 12.01
C GLN A 97 -8.65 -27.34 13.03
N GLU A 98 -8.59 -28.46 13.74
CA GLU A 98 -9.59 -28.81 14.74
C GLU A 98 -9.78 -27.74 15.84
N ARG A 99 -8.67 -27.09 16.27
CA ARG A 99 -8.72 -25.99 17.24
C ARG A 99 -9.59 -24.83 16.74
N HIS A 100 -9.60 -24.57 15.43
CA HIS A 100 -10.42 -23.52 14.85
C HIS A 100 -11.87 -23.96 14.70
N ILE A 101 -12.10 -25.15 14.19
CA ILE A 101 -13.45 -25.72 14.06
C ILE A 101 -14.19 -25.71 15.42
N ASN A 102 -13.51 -26.06 16.51
CA ASN A 102 -14.08 -26.01 17.86
C ASN A 102 -14.40 -24.56 18.30
N SER A 103 -13.55 -23.60 18.00
CA SER A 103 -13.81 -22.18 18.29
C SER A 103 -15.04 -21.66 17.54
N VAL A 104 -15.18 -22.00 16.25
CA VAL A 104 -16.33 -21.59 15.42
C VAL A 104 -17.63 -22.17 15.95
N LYS A 105 -17.65 -23.47 16.27
CA LYS A 105 -18.81 -24.14 16.85
C LYS A 105 -19.26 -23.49 18.16
N GLU A 106 -18.32 -23.13 19.02
CA GLU A 106 -18.64 -22.45 20.29
C GLU A 106 -19.21 -21.05 20.06
N ILE A 107 -18.65 -20.26 19.11
CA ILE A 107 -19.20 -18.94 18.78
C ILE A 107 -20.61 -19.04 18.21
N ILE A 108 -20.83 -19.93 17.25
CA ILE A 108 -22.16 -20.17 16.67
C ILE A 108 -23.15 -20.55 17.76
N LYS A 109 -22.77 -21.46 18.67
CA LYS A 109 -23.61 -21.88 19.80
C LYS A 109 -23.98 -20.68 20.67
N ARG A 110 -23.03 -19.85 21.10
CA ARG A 110 -23.31 -18.67 21.95
C ARG A 110 -24.27 -17.69 21.27
N VAL A 111 -24.03 -17.40 19.98
CA VAL A 111 -24.86 -16.47 19.20
C VAL A 111 -26.28 -17.06 19.00
N TYR A 112 -26.39 -18.36 18.80
CA TYR A 112 -27.69 -19.07 18.70
C TYR A 112 -28.46 -19.06 20.03
N GLU A 113 -27.81 -19.40 21.14
CA GLU A 113 -28.39 -19.40 22.48
C GLU A 113 -28.81 -17.99 22.92
N LYS A 114 -28.14 -16.93 22.43
CA LYS A 114 -28.52 -15.52 22.60
C LYS A 114 -29.81 -15.17 21.86
N GLY A 115 -30.25 -16.00 20.91
CA GLY A 115 -31.42 -15.75 20.05
C GLY A 115 -31.13 -14.80 18.89
N ASP A 116 -29.87 -14.62 18.56
CA ASP A 116 -29.44 -13.73 17.46
C ASP A 116 -29.26 -14.49 16.13
N ILE A 117 -29.47 -15.81 16.13
CA ILE A 117 -29.57 -16.63 14.90
C ILE A 117 -31.02 -17.13 14.77
N TYR A 118 -31.60 -16.99 13.59
CA TYR A 118 -32.96 -17.47 13.28
C TYR A 118 -33.03 -18.07 11.87
N ARG A 119 -33.96 -18.98 11.66
CA ARG A 119 -34.22 -19.61 10.36
C ARG A 119 -35.04 -18.69 9.47
N GLY A 120 -34.65 -18.57 8.21
CA GLY A 120 -35.34 -17.80 7.19
C GLY A 120 -35.13 -18.34 5.79
N GLU A 121 -35.61 -17.63 4.80
CA GLU A 121 -35.38 -17.95 3.38
C GLU A 121 -34.74 -16.73 2.72
N TYR A 122 -33.63 -16.95 2.03
CA TYR A 122 -33.03 -15.91 1.20
C TYR A 122 -33.57 -16.04 -0.24
N ILE A 123 -34.08 -14.93 -0.75
CA ILE A 123 -34.48 -14.79 -2.15
C ILE A 123 -33.81 -13.50 -2.66
N GLY A 124 -32.86 -13.64 -3.60
CA GLY A 124 -32.16 -12.47 -4.11
C GLY A 124 -30.93 -12.82 -4.91
N LYS A 125 -30.08 -11.80 -5.14
CA LYS A 125 -28.85 -11.92 -5.92
C LYS A 125 -27.69 -12.42 -5.06
N TYR A 126 -26.86 -13.29 -5.64
CA TYR A 126 -25.66 -13.83 -4.99
C TYR A 126 -24.45 -13.63 -5.91
N SER A 127 -23.38 -13.07 -5.36
CA SER A 127 -22.10 -12.95 -6.02
C SER A 127 -21.22 -14.15 -5.64
N VAL A 128 -21.03 -15.08 -6.60
CA VAL A 128 -20.11 -16.21 -6.41
C VAL A 128 -18.68 -15.72 -6.23
N SER A 129 -18.31 -14.62 -6.90
CA SER A 129 -16.95 -14.08 -6.81
C SER A 129 -16.60 -13.48 -5.46
N GLU A 130 -17.58 -12.95 -4.74
CA GLU A 130 -17.39 -12.34 -3.41
C GLU A 130 -18.01 -13.21 -2.30
N GLU A 131 -18.60 -14.36 -2.69
CA GLU A 131 -19.26 -15.31 -1.80
C GLU A 131 -20.27 -14.65 -0.84
N THR A 132 -21.03 -13.67 -1.37
CA THR A 132 -21.98 -12.88 -0.57
C THR A 132 -23.29 -12.67 -1.29
N PHE A 133 -24.35 -12.55 -0.51
CA PHE A 133 -25.63 -12.08 -0.99
C PHE A 133 -25.58 -10.55 -1.24
N VAL A 134 -26.14 -10.12 -2.36
CA VAL A 134 -26.05 -8.75 -2.83
C VAL A 134 -27.44 -8.12 -2.85
N PRO A 135 -27.70 -7.07 -2.05
CA PRO A 135 -28.90 -6.27 -2.17
C PRO A 135 -29.00 -5.61 -3.57
N GLU A 136 -30.21 -5.53 -4.12
CA GLU A 136 -30.43 -4.97 -5.45
C GLU A 136 -29.91 -3.53 -5.61
N ASN A 137 -29.97 -2.73 -4.53
CA ASN A 137 -29.48 -1.34 -4.51
C ASN A 137 -27.94 -1.22 -4.60
N GLN A 138 -27.21 -2.33 -4.51
CA GLN A 138 -25.75 -2.37 -4.67
C GLN A 138 -25.32 -2.85 -6.07
N LEU A 139 -26.27 -3.20 -6.93
CA LEU A 139 -25.98 -3.60 -8.31
C LEU A 139 -25.82 -2.35 -9.20
N VAL A 140 -24.79 -2.38 -10.04
CA VAL A 140 -24.58 -1.40 -11.12
C VAL A 140 -24.67 -2.17 -12.44
N ASP A 141 -25.62 -1.80 -13.30
CA ASP A 141 -25.90 -2.49 -14.57
C ASP A 141 -26.09 -4.02 -14.41
N GLY A 142 -26.78 -4.44 -13.33
CA GLY A 142 -27.04 -5.85 -13.02
C GLY A 142 -25.83 -6.63 -12.50
N LYS A 143 -24.70 -5.97 -12.23
CA LYS A 143 -23.45 -6.56 -11.75
C LYS A 143 -23.07 -6.04 -10.37
N TYR A 144 -22.38 -6.86 -9.60
CA TYR A 144 -21.77 -6.45 -8.33
C TYR A 144 -20.25 -6.37 -8.49
N MET A 145 -19.69 -5.18 -8.22
CA MET A 145 -18.25 -4.90 -8.43
C MET A 145 -17.75 -5.31 -9.84
N GLY A 146 -18.60 -5.08 -10.87
CA GLY A 146 -18.30 -5.41 -12.27
C GLY A 146 -18.42 -6.89 -12.64
N LYS A 147 -18.86 -7.76 -11.72
CA LYS A 147 -19.00 -9.20 -11.92
C LYS A 147 -20.47 -9.63 -11.94
N GLU A 148 -20.76 -10.69 -12.67
CA GLU A 148 -22.10 -11.29 -12.76
C GLU A 148 -22.58 -11.81 -11.40
N VAL A 149 -23.89 -11.70 -11.16
CA VAL A 149 -24.58 -12.27 -9.98
C VAL A 149 -25.63 -13.27 -10.45
N ILE A 150 -25.95 -14.24 -9.60
CA ILE A 150 -26.97 -15.26 -9.87
C ILE A 150 -28.19 -15.06 -8.96
N ASP A 151 -29.38 -15.45 -9.41
CA ASP A 151 -30.56 -15.51 -8.57
C ASP A 151 -30.50 -16.78 -7.72
N VAL A 152 -30.68 -16.61 -6.42
CA VAL A 152 -30.67 -17.72 -5.45
C VAL A 152 -31.93 -17.65 -4.60
N LYS A 153 -32.53 -18.81 -4.40
CA LYS A 153 -33.57 -19.05 -3.41
C LYS A 153 -33.13 -20.21 -2.54
N GLU A 154 -32.77 -19.92 -1.28
CA GLU A 154 -32.19 -20.91 -0.38
C GLU A 154 -32.71 -20.72 1.05
N ALA A 155 -33.07 -21.83 1.69
CA ALA A 155 -33.29 -21.83 3.13
C ALA A 155 -31.97 -21.56 3.85
N SER A 156 -31.95 -20.61 4.77
CA SER A 156 -30.73 -20.21 5.46
C SER A 156 -31.02 -19.82 6.90
N TYR A 157 -29.97 -19.82 7.71
CA TYR A 157 -29.97 -19.18 9.01
C TYR A 157 -29.41 -17.77 8.89
N PHE A 158 -30.01 -16.83 9.63
CA PHE A 158 -29.65 -15.42 9.59
C PHE A 158 -29.15 -14.96 10.95
N PHE A 159 -28.06 -14.19 10.94
CA PHE A 159 -27.60 -13.44 12.11
C PHE A 159 -28.27 -12.07 12.13
N ARG A 160 -28.82 -11.67 13.28
CA ARG A 160 -29.51 -10.38 13.50
C ARG A 160 -28.52 -9.22 13.54
N LEU A 161 -27.84 -8.98 12.43
CA LEU A 161 -26.84 -7.90 12.32
C LEU A 161 -27.48 -6.52 12.53
N SER A 162 -28.70 -6.30 12.02
CA SER A 162 -29.46 -5.05 12.17
C SER A 162 -29.70 -4.66 13.63
N LYS A 163 -29.79 -5.63 14.53
CA LYS A 163 -29.95 -5.39 15.98
C LYS A 163 -28.77 -4.63 16.61
N TYR A 164 -27.61 -4.68 15.99
CA TYR A 164 -26.35 -4.14 16.54
C TYR A 164 -25.99 -2.76 16.01
N GLU A 165 -26.80 -2.16 15.14
CA GLU A 165 -26.55 -0.87 14.49
C GLU A 165 -26.23 0.25 15.48
N ASP A 166 -27.13 0.51 16.43
CA ASP A 166 -26.93 1.56 17.44
C ASP A 166 -25.75 1.27 18.37
N ALA A 167 -25.56 -0.01 18.74
CA ALA A 167 -24.46 -0.41 19.61
C ALA A 167 -23.10 -0.22 18.93
N LEU A 168 -22.99 -0.54 17.64
CA LEU A 168 -21.80 -0.31 16.83
C LEU A 168 -21.49 1.18 16.68
N LEU A 169 -22.48 2.01 16.33
CA LEU A 169 -22.30 3.46 16.20
C LEU A 169 -21.84 4.07 17.52
N LYS A 170 -22.45 3.66 18.64
CA LYS A 170 -22.05 4.11 19.97
C LYS A 170 -20.61 3.69 20.30
N TYR A 171 -20.26 2.41 20.04
CA TYR A 171 -18.92 1.92 20.30
C TYR A 171 -17.85 2.67 19.50
N ILE A 172 -18.09 2.91 18.20
CA ILE A 172 -17.17 3.65 17.33
C ILE A 172 -16.99 5.11 17.80
N ASP A 173 -18.04 5.73 18.33
CA ASP A 173 -17.98 7.10 18.87
C ASP A 173 -17.16 7.15 20.19
N GLU A 174 -17.39 6.19 21.09
CA GLU A 174 -16.72 6.11 22.39
C GLU A 174 -15.25 5.62 22.28
N HIS A 175 -14.86 4.99 21.16
CA HIS A 175 -13.52 4.42 20.93
C HIS A 175 -12.91 4.98 19.63
N PRO A 176 -12.34 6.21 19.66
CA PRO A 176 -11.83 6.90 18.46
C PRO A 176 -10.74 6.13 17.72
N ASP A 177 -9.98 5.27 18.42
CA ASP A 177 -8.89 4.46 17.85
C ASP A 177 -9.36 3.11 17.30
N PHE A 178 -10.65 2.80 17.39
CA PHE A 178 -11.17 1.50 16.96
C PHE A 178 -11.00 1.26 15.46
N ILE A 179 -11.19 2.28 14.61
CA ILE A 179 -11.03 2.16 13.15
C ILE A 179 -10.02 3.19 12.67
N LYS A 180 -8.96 2.73 12.00
CA LYS A 180 -7.90 3.59 11.43
C LYS A 180 -7.67 3.31 9.94
N PRO A 181 -7.32 4.34 9.13
CA PRO A 181 -7.33 5.77 9.47
C PRO A 181 -8.76 6.33 9.57
N GLU A 182 -8.88 7.59 10.00
CA GLU A 182 -10.18 8.25 10.21
C GLU A 182 -11.07 8.26 8.96
N SER A 183 -10.49 8.35 7.76
CA SER A 183 -11.25 8.25 6.51
C SER A 183 -12.02 6.92 6.41
N LYS A 184 -11.46 5.82 6.92
CA LYS A 184 -12.09 4.50 6.96
C LYS A 184 -13.14 4.38 8.06
N LYS A 185 -12.93 5.03 9.20
CA LYS A 185 -13.97 5.20 10.23
C LYS A 185 -15.20 5.89 9.65
N ASN A 186 -15.01 7.01 8.95
CA ASN A 186 -16.10 7.76 8.34
C ASN A 186 -16.87 6.95 7.29
N GLU A 187 -16.17 6.14 6.47
CA GLU A 187 -16.78 5.21 5.51
C GLU A 187 -17.69 4.18 6.22
N VAL A 188 -17.20 3.56 7.29
CA VAL A 188 -17.95 2.57 8.08
C VAL A 188 -19.17 3.19 8.74
N VAL A 189 -19.02 4.34 9.40
CA VAL A 189 -20.13 5.07 10.04
C VAL A 189 -21.20 5.46 9.02
N ALA A 190 -20.80 5.97 7.86
CA ALA A 190 -21.75 6.31 6.79
C ALA A 190 -22.51 5.08 6.27
N PHE A 191 -21.83 3.93 6.18
CA PHE A 191 -22.48 2.69 5.78
C PHE A 191 -23.49 2.18 6.82
N ILE A 192 -23.12 2.14 8.11
CA ILE A 192 -24.03 1.72 9.18
C ILE A 192 -25.28 2.59 9.21
N LYS A 193 -25.15 3.92 9.07
CA LYS A 193 -26.28 4.88 9.06
C LYS A 193 -27.26 4.70 7.88
N GLN A 194 -26.90 3.91 6.86
CA GLN A 194 -27.84 3.55 5.78
C GLN A 194 -28.80 2.43 6.17
N GLY A 195 -28.60 1.82 7.35
CA GLY A 195 -29.32 0.67 7.87
C GLY A 195 -28.63 -0.66 7.55
N LEU A 196 -28.40 -1.46 8.58
CA LEU A 196 -27.83 -2.79 8.45
C LEU A 196 -28.93 -3.84 8.16
N GLN A 197 -28.61 -4.81 7.34
CA GLN A 197 -29.50 -5.95 7.06
C GLN A 197 -28.95 -7.20 7.74
N ASP A 198 -29.86 -8.09 8.15
CA ASP A 198 -29.50 -9.37 8.74
C ASP A 198 -28.70 -10.24 7.75
N LEU A 199 -27.67 -10.90 8.26
CA LEU A 199 -26.69 -11.63 7.45
C LEU A 199 -27.05 -13.12 7.39
N SER A 200 -27.18 -13.68 6.18
CA SER A 200 -27.29 -15.13 6.00
C SER A 200 -25.96 -15.81 6.34
N ILE A 201 -25.99 -16.75 7.30
CA ILE A 201 -24.81 -17.38 7.90
C ILE A 201 -24.70 -18.87 7.64
N SER A 202 -25.53 -19.45 6.77
CA SER A 202 -25.41 -20.86 6.37
C SER A 202 -25.60 -21.03 4.87
N ARG A 203 -25.07 -22.13 4.34
CA ARG A 203 -25.16 -22.52 2.93
C ARG A 203 -25.51 -23.99 2.80
N THR A 204 -26.27 -24.34 1.75
CA THR A 204 -26.65 -25.72 1.39
C THR A 204 -26.15 -26.12 -0.01
N THR A 205 -25.56 -25.18 -0.76
CA THR A 205 -25.15 -25.37 -2.16
C THR A 205 -23.80 -26.07 -2.32
N PHE A 206 -23.04 -26.18 -1.25
CA PHE A 206 -21.75 -26.89 -1.19
C PHE A 206 -21.56 -27.49 0.21
N ASP A 207 -20.62 -28.43 0.36
CA ASP A 207 -20.36 -29.18 1.59
C ASP A 207 -18.95 -28.95 2.19
N TRP A 208 -18.09 -28.23 1.48
CA TRP A 208 -16.73 -27.91 1.98
C TRP A 208 -16.76 -26.70 2.91
N GLY A 209 -16.97 -26.94 4.19
CA GLY A 209 -17.08 -25.96 5.26
C GLY A 209 -17.34 -26.63 6.60
N ILE A 210 -17.47 -25.85 7.67
CA ILE A 210 -17.81 -26.34 9.00
C ILE A 210 -19.31 -26.61 9.07
N PRO A 211 -19.76 -27.84 9.39
CA PRO A 211 -21.19 -28.16 9.49
C PRO A 211 -21.88 -27.38 10.62
N LEU A 212 -23.12 -26.98 10.38
CA LEU A 212 -23.98 -26.37 11.37
C LEU A 212 -24.57 -27.47 12.28
N GLU A 213 -24.22 -27.49 13.57
CA GLU A 213 -24.53 -28.63 14.45
C GLU A 213 -26.03 -28.85 14.74
N PHE A 214 -26.84 -27.79 14.63
CA PHE A 214 -28.28 -27.84 14.92
C PHE A 214 -29.16 -28.00 13.67
N GLU A 215 -28.57 -28.12 12.47
CA GLU A 215 -29.30 -28.35 11.22
C GLU A 215 -28.45 -29.11 10.22
N GLU A 216 -28.86 -30.32 9.87
CA GLU A 216 -28.15 -31.19 8.93
C GLU A 216 -28.21 -30.64 7.49
N GLY A 217 -27.13 -30.79 6.74
CA GLY A 217 -27.02 -30.34 5.36
C GLY A 217 -26.68 -28.86 5.20
N HIS A 218 -26.48 -28.12 6.29
CA HIS A 218 -26.00 -26.76 6.26
C HIS A 218 -24.53 -26.66 6.67
N VAL A 219 -23.73 -25.87 5.96
CA VAL A 219 -22.40 -25.43 6.38
C VAL A 219 -22.41 -23.97 6.78
N ILE A 220 -21.53 -23.60 7.70
CA ILE A 220 -21.39 -22.23 8.20
C ILE A 220 -20.83 -21.35 7.09
N TYR A 221 -21.36 -20.15 6.95
CA TYR A 221 -20.89 -19.13 6.02
C TYR A 221 -19.42 -18.76 6.27
N VAL A 222 -18.63 -18.76 5.19
CA VAL A 222 -17.17 -18.59 5.24
C VAL A 222 -16.70 -17.38 6.06
N TRP A 223 -17.39 -16.27 6.06
CA TRP A 223 -17.00 -15.11 6.85
C TRP A 223 -17.26 -15.27 8.35
N PHE A 224 -18.29 -16.04 8.76
CA PHE A 224 -18.50 -16.36 10.18
C PHE A 224 -17.45 -17.34 10.70
N ASP A 225 -17.00 -18.23 9.84
CA ASP A 225 -15.86 -19.11 10.03
C ASP A 225 -14.56 -18.30 10.11
N ALA A 226 -14.19 -17.59 9.03
CA ALA A 226 -12.93 -16.87 8.89
C ALA A 226 -12.70 -15.80 9.98
N LEU A 227 -13.72 -15.04 10.38
CA LEU A 227 -13.56 -14.01 11.41
C LEU A 227 -13.28 -14.59 12.81
N THR A 228 -13.74 -15.81 13.09
CA THR A 228 -13.49 -16.48 14.37
C THR A 228 -12.01 -16.89 14.54
N VAL A 229 -11.23 -16.91 13.48
CA VAL A 229 -9.80 -17.22 13.49
C VAL A 229 -9.01 -16.38 14.50
N TYR A 230 -9.41 -15.13 14.68
CA TYR A 230 -8.75 -14.19 15.58
C TYR A 230 -8.86 -14.60 17.05
N LEU A 231 -9.98 -15.16 17.46
CA LEU A 231 -10.14 -15.74 18.80
C LEU A 231 -9.34 -17.02 18.95
N THR A 232 -9.36 -17.89 17.92
CA THR A 232 -8.60 -19.13 17.91
C THR A 232 -7.10 -18.89 18.10
N GLY A 233 -6.54 -17.95 17.33
CA GLY A 233 -5.12 -17.56 17.45
C GLY A 233 -4.76 -16.91 18.79
N ALA A 234 -5.74 -16.31 19.46
CA ALA A 234 -5.57 -15.81 20.82
C ALA A 234 -5.60 -16.91 21.91
N GLY A 235 -6.04 -18.14 21.58
CA GLY A 235 -6.13 -19.27 22.52
C GLY A 235 -7.56 -19.62 22.96
N PHE A 236 -8.58 -19.02 22.35
CA PHE A 236 -9.99 -19.31 22.67
C PHE A 236 -10.30 -20.79 22.49
N GLN A 237 -10.98 -21.40 23.49
CA GLN A 237 -11.29 -22.83 23.57
C GLN A 237 -10.06 -23.78 23.59
N GLN A 238 -8.86 -23.25 23.89
CA GLN A 238 -7.61 -24.00 23.96
C GLN A 238 -6.88 -23.77 25.28
N ASP A 239 -6.64 -22.50 25.63
CA ASP A 239 -5.92 -22.06 26.82
C ASP A 239 -6.52 -20.74 27.32
N GLU A 240 -7.26 -20.82 28.43
CA GLU A 240 -7.94 -19.66 29.03
C GLU A 240 -6.95 -18.58 29.50
N ASN A 241 -5.75 -18.97 29.95
CA ASN A 241 -4.74 -18.01 30.42
C ASN A 241 -4.14 -17.24 29.25
N GLU A 242 -3.79 -17.94 28.14
CA GLU A 242 -3.29 -17.29 26.93
C GLU A 242 -4.37 -16.43 26.29
N PHE A 243 -5.61 -16.90 26.25
CA PHE A 243 -6.74 -16.11 25.76
C PHE A 243 -6.97 -14.85 26.61
N ALA A 244 -6.96 -14.98 27.93
CA ALA A 244 -7.08 -13.83 28.82
C ALA A 244 -5.93 -12.83 28.62
N LYS A 245 -4.69 -13.33 28.50
CA LYS A 245 -3.50 -12.52 28.27
C LYS A 245 -3.53 -11.76 26.95
N ARG A 246 -3.85 -12.46 25.84
CA ARG A 246 -3.77 -11.90 24.47
C ARG A 246 -5.00 -11.10 24.11
N TRP A 247 -6.22 -11.60 24.44
CA TRP A 247 -7.48 -11.00 24.00
C TRP A 247 -8.12 -10.12 25.06
N THR A 248 -8.38 -10.65 26.26
CA THR A 248 -9.17 -9.95 27.26
C THR A 248 -8.41 -8.77 27.87
N ASN A 249 -7.15 -8.99 28.24
CA ASN A 249 -6.30 -8.00 28.91
C ASN A 249 -5.25 -7.38 27.98
N GLY A 250 -4.97 -8.01 26.84
CA GLY A 250 -4.03 -7.52 25.86
C GLY A 250 -4.64 -6.46 24.94
N ARG A 251 -3.78 -5.77 24.22
CA ARG A 251 -4.18 -4.87 23.14
C ARG A 251 -4.29 -5.67 21.83
N VAL A 252 -5.46 -5.67 21.22
CA VAL A 252 -5.79 -6.44 20.02
C VAL A 252 -5.86 -5.51 18.81
N THR A 253 -5.06 -5.80 17.80
CA THR A 253 -5.02 -5.03 16.54
C THR A 253 -5.18 -5.95 15.34
N HIS A 254 -6.18 -5.67 14.51
CA HIS A 254 -6.36 -6.31 13.20
C HIS A 254 -5.89 -5.36 12.11
N LEU A 255 -4.94 -5.79 11.27
CA LEU A 255 -4.50 -5.06 10.09
C LEU A 255 -5.04 -5.74 8.84
N ILE A 256 -5.76 -5.00 8.00
CA ILE A 256 -6.52 -5.56 6.88
C ILE A 256 -6.42 -4.69 5.62
N GLY A 257 -6.77 -5.25 4.47
CA GLY A 257 -7.05 -4.49 3.26
C GLY A 257 -8.41 -3.78 3.33
N LYS A 258 -8.54 -2.64 2.66
CA LYS A 258 -9.78 -1.84 2.63
C LYS A 258 -10.99 -2.59 2.08
N ASP A 259 -10.78 -3.60 1.24
CA ASP A 259 -11.81 -4.43 0.62
C ASP A 259 -12.62 -5.27 1.61
N ILE A 260 -12.01 -5.65 2.74
CA ILE A 260 -12.65 -6.45 3.79
C ILE A 260 -12.97 -5.64 5.05
N LEU A 261 -12.92 -4.31 4.97
CA LEU A 261 -13.14 -3.42 6.11
C LEU A 261 -14.51 -3.65 6.76
N ARG A 262 -15.59 -3.79 5.98
CA ARG A 262 -16.94 -3.97 6.53
C ARG A 262 -17.10 -5.26 7.31
N PHE A 263 -16.42 -6.32 6.90
CA PHE A 263 -16.44 -7.58 7.64
C PHE A 263 -15.79 -7.43 9.03
N HIS A 264 -14.67 -6.70 9.12
CA HIS A 264 -13.90 -6.54 10.35
C HIS A 264 -14.37 -5.42 11.26
N ALA A 265 -14.99 -4.37 10.70
CA ALA A 265 -15.44 -3.22 11.47
C ALA A 265 -16.95 -3.21 11.77
N ILE A 266 -17.74 -4.11 11.17
CA ILE A 266 -19.18 -4.20 11.37
C ILE A 266 -19.59 -5.61 11.81
N ILE A 267 -19.37 -6.62 10.94
CA ILE A 267 -19.85 -7.98 11.18
C ILE A 267 -19.12 -8.60 12.37
N TRP A 268 -17.80 -8.55 12.38
CA TRP A 268 -16.97 -9.11 13.46
C TRP A 268 -17.29 -8.51 14.84
N PRO A 269 -17.34 -7.18 15.03
CA PRO A 269 -17.75 -6.60 16.30
C PRO A 269 -19.17 -6.99 16.72
N ALA A 270 -20.12 -7.06 15.79
CA ALA A 270 -21.49 -7.51 16.11
C ALA A 270 -21.54 -8.97 16.57
N MET A 271 -20.75 -9.86 15.93
CA MET A 271 -20.61 -11.25 16.38
C MET A 271 -20.05 -11.33 17.81
N LEU A 272 -19.02 -10.57 18.11
CA LEU A 272 -18.40 -10.50 19.44
C LEU A 272 -19.36 -9.94 20.50
N MET A 273 -20.10 -8.87 20.19
CA MET A 273 -21.15 -8.32 21.07
C MET A 273 -22.22 -9.38 21.36
N SER A 274 -22.64 -10.13 20.35
CA SER A 274 -23.60 -11.21 20.51
C SER A 274 -23.05 -12.34 21.38
N ALA A 275 -21.80 -12.75 21.14
CA ALA A 275 -21.15 -13.81 21.91
C ALA A 275 -20.69 -13.38 23.32
N GLY A 276 -20.83 -12.09 23.68
CA GLY A 276 -20.40 -11.54 24.97
C GLY A 276 -18.88 -11.50 25.14
N ILE A 277 -18.13 -11.25 24.06
CA ILE A 277 -16.67 -11.20 24.04
C ILE A 277 -16.20 -9.75 23.79
N LYS A 278 -15.06 -9.36 24.41
CA LYS A 278 -14.42 -8.05 24.20
C LYS A 278 -14.16 -7.83 22.70
N LEU A 279 -14.39 -6.60 22.23
CA LEU A 279 -14.05 -6.19 20.86
C LEU A 279 -12.53 -5.94 20.73
N PRO A 280 -11.97 -6.03 19.52
CA PRO A 280 -10.59 -5.62 19.28
C PRO A 280 -10.41 -4.11 19.55
N ASP A 281 -9.20 -3.72 19.95
CA ASP A 281 -8.92 -2.32 20.26
C ASP A 281 -8.74 -1.48 18.98
N THR A 282 -8.24 -2.10 17.89
CA THR A 282 -8.03 -1.39 16.62
C THR A 282 -8.24 -2.32 15.41
N VAL A 283 -8.97 -1.81 14.42
CA VAL A 283 -9.06 -2.35 13.05
C VAL A 283 -8.42 -1.32 12.12
N ALA A 284 -7.24 -1.61 11.59
CA ALA A 284 -6.48 -0.72 10.73
C ALA A 284 -6.54 -1.20 9.27
N ALA A 285 -7.01 -0.33 8.36
CA ALA A 285 -7.23 -0.71 6.97
C ALA A 285 -6.29 0.06 6.02
N HIS A 286 -5.48 -0.69 5.26
CA HIS A 286 -4.62 -0.12 4.22
C HIS A 286 -5.29 -0.12 2.84
N GLY A 287 -4.74 0.69 1.91
CA GLY A 287 -5.15 0.75 0.51
C GLY A 287 -4.58 -0.40 -0.33
N TRP A 288 -4.87 -0.39 -1.62
CA TRP A 288 -4.33 -1.36 -2.58
C TRP A 288 -3.03 -0.89 -3.20
N TRP A 289 -2.27 -1.85 -3.72
CA TRP A 289 -1.23 -1.59 -4.69
C TRP A 289 -1.80 -1.74 -6.10
N THR A 290 -1.60 -0.73 -6.92
CA THR A 290 -1.89 -0.72 -8.36
C THR A 290 -0.58 -0.83 -9.15
N VAL A 291 -0.65 -1.05 -10.45
CA VAL A 291 0.47 -0.99 -11.38
C VAL A 291 0.01 -0.14 -12.56
N GLU A 292 0.72 0.97 -12.81
CA GLU A 292 0.34 1.95 -13.85
C GLU A 292 -1.10 2.50 -13.65
N GLY A 293 -1.51 2.69 -12.38
CA GLY A 293 -2.83 3.17 -12.01
C GLY A 293 -3.96 2.13 -12.10
N GLU A 294 -3.68 0.91 -12.55
CA GLU A 294 -4.67 -0.16 -12.69
C GLU A 294 -4.56 -1.20 -11.57
N LYS A 295 -5.70 -1.76 -11.17
CA LYS A 295 -5.73 -2.87 -10.21
C LYS A 295 -5.00 -4.08 -10.79
N MET A 296 -4.12 -4.70 -9.99
CA MET A 296 -3.46 -5.94 -10.39
C MET A 296 -4.46 -7.06 -10.69
N SER A 297 -4.33 -7.67 -11.84
CA SER A 297 -5.11 -8.87 -12.20
C SER A 297 -4.30 -9.83 -13.08
N LYS A 298 -4.56 -11.13 -12.93
CA LYS A 298 -3.92 -12.17 -13.77
C LYS A 298 -4.29 -12.02 -15.25
N SER A 299 -5.49 -11.53 -15.56
CA SER A 299 -5.95 -11.32 -16.93
C SER A 299 -5.22 -10.17 -17.64
N LEU A 300 -4.74 -9.18 -16.89
CA LEU A 300 -3.94 -8.07 -17.41
C LEU A 300 -2.43 -8.38 -17.45
N GLY A 301 -2.00 -9.47 -16.77
CA GLY A 301 -0.59 -9.82 -16.70
C GLY A 301 0.28 -8.85 -15.89
N ASN A 302 -0.34 -7.96 -15.10
CA ASN A 302 0.32 -6.90 -14.33
C ASN A 302 0.52 -7.25 -12.84
N VAL A 303 0.45 -8.53 -12.48
CA VAL A 303 0.65 -8.98 -11.10
C VAL A 303 2.14 -8.96 -10.75
N VAL A 304 2.51 -8.20 -9.71
CA VAL A 304 3.87 -8.16 -9.19
C VAL A 304 4.09 -9.35 -8.26
N ASN A 305 5.09 -10.17 -8.59
CA ASN A 305 5.49 -11.34 -7.82
C ASN A 305 6.53 -10.93 -6.75
N PRO A 306 6.23 -11.04 -5.44
CA PRO A 306 7.15 -10.63 -4.38
C PRO A 306 8.49 -11.39 -4.40
N GLU A 307 8.49 -12.69 -4.75
CA GLU A 307 9.73 -13.48 -4.81
C GLU A 307 10.71 -12.97 -5.86
N GLU A 308 10.20 -12.62 -7.05
CA GLU A 308 11.02 -12.08 -8.14
C GLU A 308 11.61 -10.72 -7.75
N GLU A 309 10.83 -9.86 -7.09
CA GLU A 309 11.29 -8.57 -6.64
C GLU A 309 12.35 -8.69 -5.53
N VAL A 310 12.15 -9.59 -4.57
CA VAL A 310 13.16 -9.90 -3.52
C VAL A 310 14.44 -10.49 -4.12
N GLN A 311 14.31 -11.39 -5.08
CA GLN A 311 15.48 -11.96 -5.75
C GLN A 311 16.28 -10.90 -6.51
N LYS A 312 15.60 -9.92 -7.12
CA LYS A 312 16.22 -8.88 -7.94
C LYS A 312 16.83 -7.75 -7.12
N TYR A 313 16.14 -7.29 -6.09
CA TYR A 313 16.50 -6.07 -5.35
C TYR A 313 16.98 -6.32 -3.93
N GLY A 314 16.80 -7.53 -3.41
CA GLY A 314 17.04 -7.86 -2.02
C GLY A 314 15.81 -7.64 -1.13
N LEU A 315 15.72 -8.44 -0.07
CA LEU A 315 14.56 -8.43 0.84
C LEU A 315 14.36 -7.07 1.50
N ASP A 316 15.39 -6.53 2.12
CA ASP A 316 15.28 -5.29 2.90
C ASP A 316 15.00 -4.07 2.02
N ALA A 317 15.53 -4.03 0.80
CA ALA A 317 15.21 -2.99 -0.17
C ALA A 317 13.73 -3.04 -0.60
N PHE A 318 13.19 -4.24 -0.81
CA PHE A 318 11.77 -4.44 -1.12
C PHE A 318 10.86 -4.03 0.06
N ARG A 319 11.21 -4.46 1.29
CA ARG A 319 10.49 -4.07 2.52
C ARG A 319 10.50 -2.55 2.71
N TYR A 320 11.67 -1.93 2.58
CA TYR A 320 11.83 -0.48 2.66
C TYR A 320 10.95 0.25 1.65
N TYR A 321 11.00 -0.15 0.38
CA TYR A 321 10.21 0.46 -0.69
C TYR A 321 8.71 0.43 -0.38
N LEU A 322 8.17 -0.73 -0.01
CA LEU A 322 6.76 -0.87 0.31
C LEU A 322 6.33 0.04 1.48
N MET A 323 7.15 0.14 2.52
CA MET A 323 6.85 0.97 3.69
C MET A 323 7.06 2.46 3.42
N ARG A 324 7.98 2.82 2.53
CA ARG A 324 8.36 4.21 2.25
C ARG A 324 7.47 4.89 1.22
N GLU A 325 7.00 4.15 0.24
CA GLU A 325 6.25 4.68 -0.89
C GLU A 325 4.76 4.80 -0.62
N ALA A 326 4.18 3.86 0.09
CA ALA A 326 2.75 3.84 0.37
C ALA A 326 2.37 4.74 1.56
N THR A 327 1.37 5.59 1.37
CA THR A 327 0.67 6.27 2.46
C THR A 327 -0.42 5.36 3.00
N PHE A 328 -0.37 5.03 4.30
CA PHE A 328 -1.33 4.11 4.90
C PHE A 328 -2.79 4.58 4.73
N GLY A 329 -3.66 3.66 4.34
CA GLY A 329 -5.08 3.93 4.05
C GLY A 329 -5.38 4.42 2.63
N GLN A 330 -4.36 4.81 1.86
CA GLN A 330 -4.48 5.21 0.46
C GLN A 330 -3.94 4.12 -0.46
N ASP A 331 -4.40 4.14 -1.73
CA ASP A 331 -3.84 3.28 -2.77
C ASP A 331 -2.45 3.80 -3.17
N ALA A 332 -1.54 2.88 -3.46
CA ALA A 332 -0.20 3.18 -3.92
C ALA A 332 0.07 2.53 -5.28
N ASP A 333 0.90 3.14 -6.09
CA ASP A 333 1.26 2.62 -7.40
C ASP A 333 2.67 2.00 -7.38
N TYR A 334 2.78 0.76 -7.83
CA TYR A 334 4.05 0.04 -7.87
C TYR A 334 4.87 0.49 -9.07
N SER A 335 6.04 1.04 -8.81
CA SER A 335 6.95 1.54 -9.84
C SER A 335 8.37 1.00 -9.66
N LYS A 336 8.85 0.22 -10.63
CA LYS A 336 10.25 -0.25 -10.65
C LYS A 336 11.25 0.92 -10.67
N LYS A 337 10.91 2.00 -11.36
CA LYS A 337 11.73 3.21 -11.40
C LYS A 337 11.85 3.85 -10.01
N ALA A 338 10.73 3.98 -9.29
CA ALA A 338 10.73 4.50 -7.92
C ALA A 338 11.52 3.58 -6.98
N MET A 339 11.38 2.26 -7.10
CA MET A 339 12.17 1.27 -6.34
C MET A 339 13.67 1.50 -6.52
N ILE A 340 14.16 1.56 -7.76
CA ILE A 340 15.57 1.77 -8.05
C ILE A 340 16.05 3.13 -7.53
N GLN A 341 15.24 4.17 -7.67
CA GLN A 341 15.55 5.49 -7.13
C GLN A 341 15.72 5.45 -5.61
N ARG A 342 14.82 4.79 -4.87
CA ARG A 342 14.92 4.62 -3.43
C ARG A 342 16.16 3.85 -3.01
N ILE A 343 16.46 2.75 -3.71
CA ILE A 343 17.68 1.99 -3.43
C ILE A 343 18.94 2.83 -3.62
N ASN A 344 19.02 3.57 -4.71
CA ASN A 344 20.21 4.36 -5.02
C ASN A 344 20.36 5.61 -4.14
N SER A 345 19.28 6.36 -3.89
CA SER A 345 19.33 7.60 -3.12
C SER A 345 19.33 7.33 -1.62
N ASP A 346 18.32 6.63 -1.15
CA ASP A 346 18.08 6.53 0.29
C ASP A 346 18.98 5.44 0.91
N LEU A 347 19.04 4.24 0.30
CA LEU A 347 19.74 3.11 0.89
C LEU A 347 21.26 3.13 0.60
N ALA A 348 21.65 3.24 -0.66
CA ALA A 348 23.06 3.20 -1.02
C ALA A 348 23.79 4.53 -0.70
N ASN A 349 23.17 5.67 -1.07
CA ASN A 349 23.83 6.97 -0.93
C ASN A 349 23.73 7.52 0.49
N ASP A 350 22.54 7.57 1.09
CA ASP A 350 22.42 8.18 2.42
C ASP A 350 22.90 7.26 3.53
N LEU A 351 22.28 6.08 3.69
CA LEU A 351 22.61 5.14 4.77
C LEU A 351 23.95 4.43 4.53
N GLY A 352 24.15 3.85 3.33
CA GLY A 352 25.34 3.09 3.01
C GLY A 352 26.61 3.94 3.01
N ASN A 353 26.54 5.17 2.48
CA ASN A 353 27.66 6.10 2.50
C ASN A 353 28.02 6.58 3.92
N LEU A 354 27.02 6.87 4.77
CA LEU A 354 27.26 7.24 6.16
C LEU A 354 28.06 6.14 6.90
N LEU A 355 27.62 4.88 6.78
CA LEU A 355 28.32 3.75 7.42
C LEU A 355 29.73 3.59 6.87
N ASN A 356 29.90 3.55 5.55
CA ASN A 356 31.21 3.34 4.92
C ASN A 356 32.22 4.46 5.23
N ARG A 357 31.78 5.73 5.17
CA ARG A 357 32.62 6.89 5.54
C ARG A 357 33.04 6.81 6.99
N THR A 358 32.14 6.50 7.90
CA THR A 358 32.43 6.44 9.35
C THR A 358 33.45 5.34 9.65
N ILE A 359 33.22 4.11 9.16
CA ILE A 359 34.14 2.99 9.40
C ILE A 359 35.52 3.28 8.76
N GLY A 360 35.54 3.81 7.54
CA GLY A 360 36.78 4.18 6.86
C GLY A 360 37.60 5.24 7.61
N MET A 361 36.93 6.26 8.15
CA MET A 361 37.58 7.30 8.97
C MET A 361 38.04 6.75 10.33
N GLN A 362 37.22 5.90 10.99
CA GLN A 362 37.58 5.27 12.24
C GLN A 362 38.82 4.38 12.11
N LYS A 363 38.89 3.59 11.03
CA LYS A 363 40.07 2.79 10.70
C LYS A 363 41.31 3.68 10.49
N LYS A 364 41.15 4.76 9.75
CA LYS A 364 42.23 5.68 9.39
C LYS A 364 42.80 6.45 10.58
N TYR A 365 41.95 6.93 11.49
CA TYR A 365 42.34 7.87 12.55
C TYR A 365 42.59 7.20 13.89
N PHE A 366 41.93 6.07 14.18
CA PHE A 366 41.95 5.39 15.48
C PHE A 366 42.16 3.89 15.38
N ASP A 367 42.66 3.37 14.23
CA ASP A 367 42.91 1.94 14.00
C ASP A 367 41.67 1.09 14.36
N SER A 368 40.49 1.56 13.92
CA SER A 368 39.17 0.98 14.16
C SER A 368 38.70 1.00 15.62
N LYS A 369 39.47 1.50 16.59
CA LYS A 369 39.08 1.56 17.99
C LYS A 369 38.22 2.78 18.30
N VAL A 370 37.11 2.58 18.99
CA VAL A 370 36.20 3.65 19.41
C VAL A 370 36.66 4.26 20.72
N VAL A 371 36.99 5.55 20.70
CA VAL A 371 37.49 6.32 21.85
C VAL A 371 36.62 7.55 22.04
N LEU A 372 36.30 7.89 23.31
CA LEU A 372 35.51 9.05 23.67
C LEU A 372 36.25 9.96 24.63
N ASN A 373 36.55 11.20 24.25
CA ASN A 373 37.21 12.21 25.10
C ASN A 373 36.27 13.36 25.54
N LYS A 374 35.01 13.36 25.16
CA LYS A 374 33.95 14.30 25.57
C LYS A 374 34.29 15.78 25.35
N VAL A 375 34.94 16.13 24.26
CA VAL A 375 35.15 17.51 23.82
C VAL A 375 34.04 17.89 22.84
N GLU A 376 32.98 18.46 23.34
CA GLU A 376 31.75 18.76 22.61
C GLU A 376 31.69 20.17 22.03
N ASP A 377 30.89 20.38 21.01
CA ASP A 377 30.49 21.68 20.47
C ASP A 377 28.98 21.70 20.12
N LYS A 378 28.54 22.79 19.47
CA LYS A 378 27.12 22.98 19.12
C LYS A 378 26.56 21.87 18.22
N TYR A 379 27.37 21.33 17.32
CA TYR A 379 26.90 20.30 16.38
C TYR A 379 26.60 18.98 17.07
N ASP A 380 27.30 18.69 18.19
CA ASP A 380 27.01 17.52 19.02
C ASP A 380 25.66 17.64 19.72
N MET A 381 25.32 18.84 20.18
CA MET A 381 24.01 19.09 20.80
C MET A 381 22.88 18.92 19.75
N GLU A 382 23.06 19.49 18.56
CA GLU A 382 22.07 19.39 17.49
C GLU A 382 21.73 17.94 17.09
N ILE A 383 22.70 17.02 17.04
CA ILE A 383 22.44 15.62 16.73
C ILE A 383 21.75 14.91 17.90
N LYS A 384 22.05 15.25 19.15
CA LYS A 384 21.40 14.70 20.33
C LYS A 384 19.95 15.16 20.45
N ASP A 385 19.71 16.46 20.28
CA ASP A 385 18.36 17.03 20.29
C ASP A 385 17.49 16.40 19.19
N LEU A 386 18.04 16.23 17.97
CA LEU A 386 17.32 15.58 16.89
C LEU A 386 17.08 14.08 17.13
N TRP A 387 17.99 13.40 17.85
CA TRP A 387 17.75 12.01 18.26
C TRP A 387 16.53 11.89 19.16
N GLU A 388 16.41 12.75 20.17
CA GLU A 388 15.24 12.77 21.06
C GLU A 388 13.95 13.07 20.28
N GLU A 389 13.98 14.08 19.40
CA GLU A 389 12.84 14.41 18.52
C GLU A 389 12.47 13.21 17.63
N THR A 390 13.47 12.51 17.07
CA THR A 390 13.26 11.35 16.20
C THR A 390 12.53 10.21 16.92
N LEU A 391 12.90 9.93 18.18
CA LEU A 391 12.23 8.90 18.97
C LEU A 391 10.75 9.21 19.22
N VAL A 392 10.44 10.45 19.58
CA VAL A 392 9.07 10.90 19.85
C VAL A 392 8.22 10.83 18.58
N ASN A 393 8.73 11.36 17.47
CA ASN A 393 8.01 11.37 16.20
C ASN A 393 7.80 9.95 15.66
N LEU A 394 8.84 9.11 15.73
CA LEU A 394 8.76 7.71 15.31
C LEU A 394 7.67 6.96 16.07
N ASP A 395 7.61 7.10 17.41
CA ASP A 395 6.58 6.41 18.21
C ASP A 395 5.17 6.89 17.85
N ASN A 396 4.99 8.21 17.69
CA ASN A 396 3.72 8.78 17.26
C ASN A 396 3.29 8.24 15.88
N HIS A 397 4.19 8.28 14.88
CA HIS A 397 3.88 7.83 13.53
C HIS A 397 3.62 6.31 13.46
N MET A 398 4.38 5.51 14.21
CA MET A 398 4.17 4.06 14.28
C MET A 398 2.83 3.70 14.92
N ASN A 399 2.41 4.40 15.97
CA ASN A 399 1.11 4.20 16.62
C ASN A 399 -0.07 4.63 15.74
N GLU A 400 0.14 5.60 14.84
CA GLU A 400 -0.85 6.07 13.85
C GLU A 400 -0.75 5.34 12.51
N PHE A 401 0.04 4.29 12.38
CA PHE A 401 0.27 3.51 11.15
C PHE A 401 0.86 4.35 9.99
N GLN A 402 1.55 5.44 10.30
CA GLN A 402 2.17 6.35 9.33
C GLN A 402 3.62 5.93 9.01
N PHE A 403 3.81 4.73 8.46
CA PHE A 403 5.13 4.11 8.26
C PHE A 403 6.05 4.93 7.36
N SER A 404 5.52 5.56 6.32
CA SER A 404 6.30 6.43 5.44
C SER A 404 6.84 7.66 6.18
N GLU A 405 6.06 8.25 7.09
CA GLU A 405 6.50 9.38 7.92
C GLU A 405 7.51 8.91 8.97
N ALA A 406 7.29 7.76 9.61
CA ALA A 406 8.26 7.14 10.53
C ALA A 406 9.63 6.93 9.87
N LEU A 407 9.66 6.45 8.63
CA LEU A 407 10.90 6.33 7.86
C LEU A 407 11.50 7.69 7.49
N LYS A 408 10.69 8.72 7.21
CA LYS A 408 11.21 10.09 6.97
C LYS A 408 11.91 10.66 8.19
N ASP A 409 11.41 10.41 9.39
CA ASP A 409 12.08 10.86 10.63
C ASP A 409 13.45 10.19 10.80
N ILE A 410 13.53 8.87 10.58
CA ILE A 410 14.80 8.15 10.59
C ILE A 410 15.76 8.72 9.54
N TRP A 411 15.27 8.97 8.31
CA TRP A 411 16.10 9.53 7.23
C TRP A 411 16.50 10.99 7.47
N LYS A 412 15.66 11.79 8.15
CA LYS A 412 16.04 13.12 8.64
C LYS A 412 17.25 13.04 9.58
N PHE A 413 17.25 12.06 10.49
CA PHE A 413 18.40 11.82 11.39
C PHE A 413 19.63 11.33 10.61
N ILE A 414 19.51 10.38 9.68
CA ILE A 414 20.59 9.93 8.80
C ILE A 414 21.20 11.11 8.01
N GLY A 415 20.36 11.97 7.44
CA GLY A 415 20.78 13.17 6.73
C GLY A 415 21.53 14.15 7.63
N ARG A 416 21.08 14.34 8.86
CA ARG A 416 21.79 15.17 9.85
C ARG A 416 23.15 14.58 10.22
N MET A 417 23.26 13.26 10.34
CA MET A 417 24.53 12.59 10.62
C MET A 417 25.53 12.72 9.46
N ASN A 418 25.05 12.63 8.22
CA ASN A 418 25.90 12.92 7.05
C ASN A 418 26.40 14.37 7.06
N LYS A 419 25.50 15.34 7.33
CA LYS A 419 25.86 16.76 7.42
C LYS A 419 26.84 17.03 8.58
N TYR A 420 26.71 16.31 9.69
CA TYR A 420 27.62 16.42 10.84
C TYR A 420 29.07 16.07 10.47
N ILE A 421 29.26 15.08 9.58
CA ILE A 421 30.61 14.76 9.07
C ILE A 421 31.19 15.99 8.32
N ASP A 422 30.39 16.63 7.49
CA ASP A 422 30.87 17.74 6.65
C ASP A 422 31.09 19.02 7.47
N GLU A 423 30.28 19.28 8.52
CA GLU A 423 30.42 20.41 9.43
C GLU A 423 31.57 20.26 10.43
N CYS A 424 31.83 19.06 10.92
CA CYS A 424 32.93 18.79 11.86
C CYS A 424 34.28 18.61 11.17
N GLU A 425 34.29 18.35 9.86
CA GLU A 425 35.50 18.18 9.04
C GLU A 425 36.58 17.29 9.69
N PRO A 426 36.28 16.00 10.03
CA PRO A 426 37.25 15.12 10.75
C PRO A 426 38.61 15.03 10.09
N TRP A 427 38.68 15.18 8.76
CA TRP A 427 39.94 15.20 7.99
C TRP A 427 40.82 16.44 8.29
N ASN A 428 40.22 17.55 8.74
CA ASN A 428 40.94 18.73 9.18
C ASN A 428 41.34 18.62 10.64
N LEU A 429 40.47 18.11 11.51
CA LEU A 429 40.79 17.80 12.90
C LEU A 429 41.99 16.85 13.02
N ALA A 430 42.06 15.85 12.13
CA ALA A 430 43.13 14.84 12.12
C ALA A 430 44.53 15.38 11.76
N LYS A 431 44.65 16.61 11.24
CA LYS A 431 45.94 17.23 10.90
C LYS A 431 46.68 17.83 12.11
N GLU A 432 45.98 18.07 13.21
CA GLU A 432 46.48 18.76 14.38
C GLU A 432 46.37 17.85 15.62
N GLU A 433 47.48 17.45 16.24
CA GLU A 433 47.49 16.58 17.43
C GLU A 433 46.72 17.20 18.59
N SER A 434 46.72 18.54 18.73
CA SER A 434 45.93 19.28 19.73
C SER A 434 44.41 19.14 19.57
N LYS A 435 43.91 18.71 18.43
CA LYS A 435 42.48 18.50 18.14
C LYS A 435 42.05 17.02 18.17
N LYS A 436 42.96 16.14 18.57
CA LYS A 436 42.69 14.69 18.57
C LYS A 436 41.53 14.30 19.51
N ASP A 437 41.39 14.95 20.65
CA ASP A 437 40.29 14.72 21.60
C ASP A 437 38.94 15.13 21.00
N ARG A 438 38.91 16.26 20.26
CA ARG A 438 37.71 16.65 19.52
C ARG A 438 37.38 15.65 18.37
N LEU A 439 38.40 15.23 17.64
CA LEU A 439 38.25 14.22 16.61
C LEU A 439 37.68 12.92 17.17
N SER A 440 38.14 12.46 18.34
CA SER A 440 37.62 11.23 18.95
C SER A 440 36.15 11.35 19.33
N THR A 441 35.72 12.53 19.84
CA THR A 441 34.32 12.80 20.16
C THR A 441 33.45 12.78 18.89
N VAL A 442 33.92 13.42 17.80
CA VAL A 442 33.20 13.38 16.51
C VAL A 442 33.03 11.97 16.00
N MET A 443 34.11 11.18 16.02
CA MET A 443 34.08 9.81 15.56
C MET A 443 33.22 8.90 16.43
N TYR A 444 33.26 9.09 17.76
CA TYR A 444 32.36 8.39 18.67
C TYR A 444 30.89 8.69 18.35
N ASN A 445 30.53 9.95 18.20
CA ASN A 445 29.15 10.37 17.90
C ASN A 445 28.64 9.78 16.59
N LEU A 446 29.49 9.64 15.56
CA LEU A 446 29.14 8.99 14.31
C LEU A 446 28.83 7.50 14.48
N VAL A 447 29.64 6.80 15.29
CA VAL A 447 29.44 5.39 15.61
C VAL A 447 28.19 5.19 16.44
N GLU A 448 27.99 6.04 17.49
CA GLU A 448 26.79 6.05 18.32
C GLU A 448 25.53 6.27 17.49
N GLY A 449 25.54 7.27 16.60
CA GLY A 449 24.40 7.54 15.72
C GLY A 449 24.07 6.37 14.79
N LEU A 450 25.08 5.72 14.22
CA LEU A 450 24.88 4.52 13.38
C LEU A 450 24.34 3.33 14.18
N TYR A 451 24.78 3.14 15.43
CA TYR A 451 24.24 2.12 16.32
C TYR A 451 22.75 2.35 16.59
N LYS A 452 22.38 3.59 16.90
CA LYS A 452 20.98 3.99 17.10
C LYS A 452 20.14 3.81 15.82
N ILE A 453 20.65 4.22 14.66
CA ILE A 453 19.99 4.02 13.36
C ILE A 453 19.74 2.52 13.11
N ALA A 454 20.72 1.65 13.39
CA ALA A 454 20.57 0.22 13.21
C ALA A 454 19.40 -0.36 14.04
N VAL A 455 19.20 0.13 15.26
CA VAL A 455 18.06 -0.29 16.10
C VAL A 455 16.73 0.20 15.52
N LEU A 456 16.66 1.46 15.05
CA LEU A 456 15.42 2.02 14.52
C LEU A 456 15.00 1.41 13.19
N ILE A 457 15.94 1.03 12.33
CA ILE A 457 15.62 0.40 11.05
C ILE A 457 15.35 -1.10 11.15
N ALA A 458 15.70 -1.75 12.26
CA ALA A 458 15.54 -3.20 12.43
C ALA A 458 14.11 -3.72 12.17
N PRO A 459 13.02 -3.03 12.55
CA PRO A 459 11.67 -3.43 12.19
C PRO A 459 11.40 -3.45 10.68
N PHE A 460 11.98 -2.52 9.94
CA PHE A 460 11.78 -2.34 8.51
C PHE A 460 12.74 -3.18 7.66
N MET A 461 14.02 -3.22 8.06
CA MET A 461 15.13 -3.82 7.35
C MET A 461 16.00 -4.65 8.30
N PRO A 462 15.51 -5.83 8.75
CA PRO A 462 16.15 -6.60 9.81
C PRO A 462 17.57 -7.11 9.44
N ASP A 463 17.78 -7.52 8.20
CA ASP A 463 19.08 -8.04 7.76
C ASP A 463 20.13 -6.93 7.60
N THR A 464 19.70 -5.76 7.12
CA THR A 464 20.54 -4.56 7.04
C THR A 464 20.96 -4.11 8.44
N ALA A 465 20.03 -4.06 9.38
CA ALA A 465 20.31 -3.72 10.78
C ALA A 465 21.35 -4.68 11.40
N LYS A 466 21.20 -5.99 11.19
CA LYS A 466 22.17 -7.02 11.64
C LYS A 466 23.56 -6.82 11.01
N GLN A 467 23.60 -6.50 9.71
CA GLN A 467 24.86 -6.21 9.04
C GLN A 467 25.53 -4.95 9.58
N MET A 468 24.77 -3.87 9.85
CA MET A 468 25.29 -2.66 10.48
C MET A 468 25.88 -2.94 11.86
N ILE A 469 25.16 -3.65 12.74
CA ILE A 469 25.63 -4.03 14.07
C ILE A 469 26.94 -4.81 14.02
N ARG A 470 27.07 -5.78 13.10
CA ARG A 470 28.31 -6.55 12.88
C ARG A 470 29.46 -5.65 12.42
N GLN A 471 29.21 -4.73 11.48
CA GLN A 471 30.22 -3.79 11.02
C GLN A 471 30.63 -2.78 12.08
N LEU A 472 29.72 -2.47 13.00
CA LEU A 472 30.03 -1.69 14.20
C LEU A 472 30.74 -2.51 15.30
N GLY A 473 31.14 -3.76 15.02
CA GLY A 473 31.92 -4.60 15.91
C GLY A 473 31.16 -5.18 17.09
N LEU A 474 29.84 -5.27 16.99
CA LEU A 474 28.97 -5.84 18.02
C LEU A 474 28.39 -7.18 17.53
N ASP A 475 28.31 -8.15 18.45
CA ASP A 475 27.69 -9.47 18.21
C ASP A 475 26.39 -9.58 19.01
N ILE A 476 25.44 -8.70 18.66
CA ILE A 476 24.11 -8.65 19.27
C ILE A 476 23.04 -8.58 18.17
N ASN A 477 21.87 -9.10 18.47
CA ASN A 477 20.75 -8.99 17.53
C ASN A 477 20.02 -7.64 17.76
N PRO A 478 19.97 -6.73 16.76
CA PRO A 478 19.32 -5.44 16.93
C PRO A 478 17.82 -5.54 17.28
N GLU A 479 17.15 -6.63 16.90
CA GLU A 479 15.74 -6.89 17.22
C GLU A 479 15.49 -7.19 18.72
N GLU A 480 16.54 -7.55 19.47
CA GLU A 480 16.47 -7.81 20.91
C GLU A 480 16.80 -6.56 21.74
N ILE A 481 17.32 -5.52 21.09
CA ILE A 481 17.66 -4.26 21.75
C ILE A 481 16.37 -3.47 21.98
N LYS A 482 16.06 -3.17 23.24
CA LYS A 482 14.92 -2.31 23.57
C LYS A 482 15.25 -0.84 23.30
N ILE A 483 14.28 -0.06 22.83
CA ILE A 483 14.43 1.39 22.60
C ILE A 483 14.92 2.08 23.86
N GLU A 484 14.47 1.68 25.05
CA GLU A 484 14.90 2.23 26.32
C GLU A 484 16.42 2.10 26.54
N ASN A 485 17.05 1.04 26.01
CA ASN A 485 18.48 0.82 26.12
C ASN A 485 19.33 1.73 25.22
N VAL A 486 18.71 2.35 24.21
CA VAL A 486 19.38 3.25 23.26
C VAL A 486 18.83 4.68 23.31
N LYS A 487 17.94 4.97 24.25
CA LYS A 487 17.33 6.29 24.40
C LYS A 487 18.35 7.36 24.69
N GLU A 488 19.16 7.11 25.71
CA GLU A 488 20.22 8.04 26.10
C GLU A 488 21.37 8.06 25.08
N TRP A 489 22.04 9.19 24.95
CA TRP A 489 23.24 9.32 24.12
C TRP A 489 24.49 8.84 24.88
N GLY A 490 25.38 8.12 24.19
CA GLY A 490 26.63 7.64 24.77
C GLY A 490 26.57 6.22 25.33
N VAL A 491 25.71 5.38 24.75
CA VAL A 491 25.52 3.97 25.16
C VAL A 491 26.37 2.97 24.36
N TYR A 492 26.93 3.39 23.23
CA TYR A 492 27.84 2.53 22.49
C TYR A 492 29.12 2.28 23.30
N PRO A 493 29.62 1.01 23.41
CA PRO A 493 30.74 0.67 24.31
C PRO A 493 32.07 1.28 23.81
N GLU A 494 32.69 2.10 24.68
CA GLU A 494 34.03 2.62 24.46
C GLU A 494 35.07 1.50 24.43
N GLY A 495 36.13 1.66 23.63
CA GLY A 495 37.20 0.68 23.48
C GLY A 495 36.89 -0.47 22.51
N ASN A 496 35.66 -0.56 22.03
CA ASN A 496 35.28 -1.54 21.03
C ASN A 496 35.97 -1.27 19.70
N SER A 497 36.20 -2.32 18.89
CA SER A 497 36.80 -2.22 17.57
C SER A 497 35.76 -2.47 16.49
N LEU A 498 35.67 -1.56 15.52
CA LEU A 498 34.79 -1.74 14.36
C LEU A 498 35.27 -2.85 13.43
N GLY A 499 34.34 -3.50 12.77
CA GLY A 499 34.61 -4.48 11.70
C GLY A 499 35.03 -3.83 10.39
N GLU A 500 35.12 -4.65 9.35
CA GLU A 500 35.42 -4.16 8.01
C GLU A 500 34.16 -3.54 7.36
N ALA A 501 34.37 -2.47 6.59
CA ALA A 501 33.29 -1.85 5.81
C ALA A 501 32.90 -2.76 4.63
N VAL A 502 31.65 -3.19 4.61
CA VAL A 502 31.03 -3.91 3.50
C VAL A 502 29.83 -3.10 3.01
N PRO A 503 29.72 -2.83 1.69
CA PRO A 503 28.58 -2.11 1.16
C PRO A 503 27.25 -2.79 1.54
N LEU A 504 26.32 -2.05 2.14
CA LEU A 504 24.99 -2.56 2.50
C LEU A 504 24.12 -2.78 1.25
N PHE A 505 24.14 -1.83 0.35
CA PHE A 505 23.36 -1.83 -0.87
C PHE A 505 24.27 -1.46 -2.06
N PRO A 506 24.42 -2.34 -3.06
CA PRO A 506 25.06 -1.96 -4.31
C PRO A 506 24.18 -0.97 -5.07
N ARG A 507 24.80 0.01 -5.73
CA ARG A 507 24.05 0.86 -6.66
C ARG A 507 23.54 0.02 -7.82
N ILE A 508 22.28 0.23 -8.17
CA ILE A 508 21.67 -0.38 -9.34
C ILE A 508 21.87 0.60 -10.49
N GLU A 509 22.67 0.19 -11.46
CA GLU A 509 22.76 0.92 -12.71
C GLU A 509 21.41 0.81 -13.41
N VAL A 510 20.77 1.94 -13.66
CA VAL A 510 19.62 1.98 -14.54
C VAL A 510 20.21 1.76 -15.93
N GLU A 511 20.28 0.51 -16.38
CA GLU A 511 20.52 0.28 -17.80
C GLU A 511 19.50 1.12 -18.57
N GLU A 512 19.96 1.80 -19.59
CA GLU A 512 19.10 2.57 -20.51
C GLU A 512 18.12 1.68 -21.30
N GLU A 513 17.77 0.51 -20.78
CA GLU A 513 16.77 -0.40 -21.35
C GLU A 513 15.40 0.28 -21.52
N ALA A 514 15.03 1.19 -20.60
CA ALA A 514 13.81 1.99 -20.78
C ALA A 514 13.86 2.92 -22.01
N LYS A 515 15.07 3.22 -22.51
CA LYS A 515 15.21 3.95 -23.79
C LYS A 515 15.27 3.01 -25.01
N LYS A 516 15.63 1.73 -24.80
CA LYS A 516 15.69 0.74 -25.88
C LYS A 516 14.33 0.07 -26.15
N GLU A 517 13.56 -0.30 -25.12
CA GLU A 517 12.22 -0.89 -25.33
C GLU A 517 11.25 0.07 -26.00
N TYR A 518 11.33 1.39 -25.68
CA TYR A 518 10.53 2.39 -26.42
C TYR A 518 11.04 2.70 -27.83
N LYS A 519 12.27 2.32 -28.19
CA LYS A 519 12.83 2.59 -29.52
C LYS A 519 12.65 1.45 -30.53
N GLU A 520 12.46 0.22 -30.09
CA GLU A 520 12.42 -0.92 -31.03
C GLU A 520 11.03 -1.17 -31.64
N ASP A 521 9.92 -0.74 -31.00
CA ASP A 521 8.56 -1.00 -31.52
C ASP A 521 7.84 0.25 -32.09
N LEU A 522 8.33 1.46 -31.82
CA LEU A 522 7.77 2.67 -32.44
C LEU A 522 8.59 3.06 -33.68
N LYS A 523 8.16 2.61 -34.84
CA LYS A 523 8.56 3.23 -36.12
C LYS A 523 7.98 4.64 -36.17
N ILE A 524 8.68 5.59 -35.56
CA ILE A 524 8.35 7.01 -35.70
C ILE A 524 8.87 7.44 -37.06
N GLU A 525 7.97 7.63 -38.00
CA GLU A 525 8.30 8.26 -39.27
C GLU A 525 8.46 9.78 -39.05
N ASN A 526 9.63 10.32 -39.38
CA ASN A 526 9.99 11.73 -39.23
C ASN A 526 9.85 12.28 -37.80
N PRO A 527 10.66 11.78 -36.84
CA PRO A 527 10.63 12.28 -35.46
C PRO A 527 11.04 13.77 -35.41
N ILE A 528 10.30 14.55 -34.62
CA ILE A 528 10.63 15.93 -34.28
C ILE A 528 11.11 16.01 -32.82
N THR A 529 11.96 16.99 -32.54
CA THR A 529 12.40 17.27 -31.17
C THR A 529 11.34 18.05 -30.40
N ILE A 530 11.44 18.08 -29.06
CA ILE A 530 10.59 18.94 -28.23
C ILE A 530 10.80 20.44 -28.58
N ASP A 531 12.01 20.82 -28.99
CA ASP A 531 12.33 22.16 -29.44
C ASP A 531 11.65 22.49 -30.78
N ASP A 532 11.48 21.52 -31.66
CA ASP A 532 10.72 21.70 -32.89
C ASP A 532 9.23 21.84 -32.60
N PHE A 533 8.70 21.04 -31.70
CA PHE A 533 7.29 21.11 -31.27
C PHE A 533 7.00 22.42 -30.53
N SER A 534 7.92 22.92 -29.72
CA SER A 534 7.75 24.16 -28.96
C SER A 534 7.64 25.41 -29.83
N LYS A 535 8.06 25.32 -31.10
CA LYS A 535 7.89 26.40 -32.10
C LYS A 535 6.44 26.49 -32.60
N VAL A 536 5.61 25.47 -32.39
CA VAL A 536 4.22 25.43 -32.85
C VAL A 536 3.31 26.11 -31.85
N GLU A 537 2.64 27.18 -32.21
CA GLU A 537 1.70 27.90 -31.34
C GLU A 537 0.28 27.35 -31.53
N ILE A 538 -0.16 26.53 -30.59
CA ILE A 538 -1.53 25.96 -30.57
C ILE A 538 -2.34 26.68 -29.50
N LYS A 539 -3.50 27.26 -29.92
CA LYS A 539 -4.45 27.93 -29.00
C LYS A 539 -5.87 27.42 -29.17
N VAL A 540 -6.63 27.57 -28.10
CA VAL A 540 -8.09 27.41 -28.14
C VAL A 540 -8.70 28.61 -28.87
N VAL A 541 -9.42 28.36 -29.95
CA VAL A 541 -10.15 29.40 -30.71
C VAL A 541 -11.65 29.09 -30.68
N GLU A 542 -12.47 30.15 -30.74
CA GLU A 542 -13.93 30.03 -30.83
C GLU A 542 -14.40 30.38 -32.24
N ILE A 543 -15.21 29.54 -32.83
CA ILE A 543 -15.76 29.73 -34.17
C ILE A 543 -16.91 30.73 -34.10
N GLU A 544 -16.71 31.94 -34.68
CA GLU A 544 -17.74 32.99 -34.70
C GLU A 544 -18.60 32.96 -35.96
N LYS A 545 -18.01 32.63 -37.12
CA LYS A 545 -18.73 32.53 -38.41
C LYS A 545 -18.17 31.40 -39.23
N VAL A 546 -19.04 30.76 -40.00
CA VAL A 546 -18.69 29.74 -41.02
C VAL A 546 -19.44 30.03 -42.29
N SER A 547 -18.79 29.84 -43.42
CA SER A 547 -19.41 29.97 -44.74
C SER A 547 -18.73 29.06 -45.75
N LYS A 548 -19.44 28.60 -46.78
CA LYS A 548 -18.86 27.88 -47.94
C LYS A 548 -18.00 28.81 -48.75
N VAL A 549 -16.95 28.30 -49.35
CA VAL A 549 -16.09 29.07 -50.29
C VAL A 549 -16.68 28.93 -51.68
N GLU A 550 -16.94 30.06 -52.35
CA GLU A 550 -17.51 30.10 -53.69
C GLU A 550 -16.60 29.37 -54.72
N GLY A 551 -17.16 28.45 -55.46
CA GLY A 551 -16.41 27.63 -56.42
C GLY A 551 -15.50 26.57 -55.83
N ALA A 552 -15.70 26.19 -54.54
CA ALA A 552 -14.90 25.16 -53.84
C ALA A 552 -15.74 24.29 -52.86
N ASP A 553 -16.44 23.28 -53.40
CA ASP A 553 -17.36 22.40 -52.61
C ASP A 553 -16.74 21.66 -51.40
N LYS A 554 -15.41 21.65 -51.30
CA LYS A 554 -14.72 20.94 -50.23
C LYS A 554 -14.26 21.89 -49.11
N LEU A 555 -14.36 23.23 -49.29
CA LEU A 555 -13.79 24.21 -48.38
C LEU A 555 -14.87 24.93 -47.55
N LEU A 556 -14.59 25.10 -46.26
CA LEU A 556 -15.29 26.01 -45.38
C LEU A 556 -14.33 27.13 -44.97
N LYS A 557 -14.87 28.33 -44.94
CA LYS A 557 -14.20 29.53 -44.41
C LYS A 557 -14.72 29.86 -43.03
N PHE A 558 -13.82 29.94 -42.08
CA PHE A 558 -14.07 30.21 -40.67
C PHE A 558 -13.55 31.58 -40.29
N ILE A 559 -14.34 32.33 -39.53
CA ILE A 559 -13.82 33.46 -38.74
C ILE A 559 -13.78 32.99 -37.30
N VAL A 560 -12.59 32.94 -36.75
CA VAL A 560 -12.33 32.44 -35.41
C VAL A 560 -11.81 33.59 -34.51
N ASN A 561 -12.27 33.57 -33.26
CA ASN A 561 -11.78 34.42 -32.19
C ASN A 561 -10.60 33.73 -31.52
N THR A 562 -9.44 34.34 -31.45
CA THR A 562 -8.23 33.78 -30.83
C THR A 562 -8.03 34.27 -29.39
N GLY A 563 -8.98 35.02 -28.85
CA GLY A 563 -8.89 35.67 -27.54
C GLY A 563 -8.27 37.05 -27.56
N SER A 564 -7.43 37.36 -28.57
CA SER A 564 -6.80 38.67 -28.76
C SER A 564 -7.17 39.34 -30.09
N GLU A 565 -7.51 38.54 -31.10
CA GLU A 565 -7.85 39.03 -32.46
C GLU A 565 -8.78 38.02 -33.15
N LYS A 566 -9.29 38.42 -34.32
CA LYS A 566 -10.06 37.53 -35.21
C LYS A 566 -9.21 37.12 -36.38
N ARG A 567 -9.23 35.84 -36.74
CA ARG A 567 -8.52 35.33 -37.92
C ARG A 567 -9.45 34.59 -38.86
N GLN A 568 -9.13 34.62 -40.12
CA GLN A 568 -9.75 33.79 -41.14
C GLN A 568 -8.94 32.50 -41.32
N ILE A 569 -9.60 31.35 -41.21
CA ILE A 569 -9.01 30.03 -41.46
C ILE A 569 -9.88 29.29 -42.48
N VAL A 570 -9.25 28.66 -43.47
CA VAL A 570 -9.92 27.89 -44.48
C VAL A 570 -9.55 26.42 -44.31
N SER A 571 -10.57 25.54 -44.26
CA SER A 571 -10.35 24.11 -44.03
C SER A 571 -11.17 23.23 -45.00
N GLY A 572 -10.58 22.10 -45.39
CA GLY A 572 -11.12 21.14 -46.35
C GLY A 572 -12.18 20.16 -45.79
N ILE A 573 -13.02 20.63 -44.91
CA ILE A 573 -13.95 19.76 -44.16
C ILE A 573 -15.41 19.90 -44.50
N ALA A 574 -15.76 20.70 -45.53
CA ALA A 574 -17.15 21.00 -45.96
C ALA A 574 -17.97 19.73 -46.19
N LYS A 575 -17.37 18.69 -46.74
CA LYS A 575 -18.03 17.40 -47.01
C LYS A 575 -18.57 16.71 -45.75
N TYR A 576 -17.95 16.97 -44.62
CA TYR A 576 -18.25 16.28 -43.35
C TYR A 576 -19.20 17.09 -42.44
N TYR A 577 -19.47 18.35 -42.83
CA TYR A 577 -20.39 19.24 -42.13
C TYR A 577 -21.37 19.87 -43.13
N PRO A 578 -22.44 19.10 -43.49
CA PRO A 578 -23.45 19.57 -44.45
C PRO A 578 -24.19 20.83 -43.96
N ASP A 579 -24.45 20.91 -42.65
CA ASP A 579 -24.91 22.13 -41.98
C ASP A 579 -23.72 22.78 -41.26
N GLU A 580 -23.07 23.71 -41.93
CA GLU A 580 -21.93 24.44 -41.37
C GLU A 580 -22.27 25.35 -40.18
N GLN A 581 -23.55 25.69 -39.99
CA GLN A 581 -23.96 26.57 -38.91
C GLN A 581 -23.87 25.89 -37.53
N GLU A 582 -23.91 24.57 -37.47
CA GLU A 582 -23.72 23.80 -36.23
C GLU A 582 -22.32 23.98 -35.60
N LEU A 583 -21.38 24.52 -36.35
CA LEU A 583 -19.99 24.77 -35.89
C LEU A 583 -19.81 26.11 -35.19
N ILE A 584 -20.76 27.02 -35.30
CA ILE A 584 -20.69 28.33 -34.64
C ILE A 584 -20.77 28.20 -33.13
N GLY A 585 -19.91 28.90 -32.41
CA GLY A 585 -19.82 28.86 -30.95
C GLY A 585 -18.98 27.71 -30.40
N LYS A 586 -18.56 26.76 -31.25
CA LYS A 586 -17.66 25.68 -30.79
C LYS A 586 -16.25 26.19 -30.54
N LYS A 587 -15.61 25.67 -29.47
CA LYS A 587 -14.20 25.90 -29.17
C LYS A 587 -13.36 24.75 -29.70
N VAL A 588 -12.33 25.06 -30.46
CA VAL A 588 -11.47 24.09 -31.13
C VAL A 588 -10.00 24.49 -31.04
N PRO A 589 -9.05 23.56 -31.08
CA PRO A 589 -7.63 23.88 -31.13
C PRO A 589 -7.24 24.34 -32.56
N ALA A 590 -6.41 25.35 -32.64
CA ALA A 590 -5.87 25.85 -33.90
C ALA A 590 -4.36 26.19 -33.81
N VAL A 591 -3.61 25.83 -34.85
CA VAL A 591 -2.23 26.30 -35.01
C VAL A 591 -2.28 27.69 -35.63
N LEU A 592 -1.69 28.69 -34.93
CA LEU A 592 -1.84 30.11 -35.27
C LEU A 592 -0.59 30.76 -35.84
N ASN A 593 0.56 30.13 -35.76
CA ASN A 593 1.83 30.66 -36.25
C ASN A 593 2.33 30.01 -37.55
N LEU A 594 1.38 29.51 -38.35
CA LEU A 594 1.68 29.09 -39.73
C LEU A 594 1.74 30.32 -40.66
N GLU A 595 2.58 30.23 -41.65
CA GLU A 595 2.56 31.23 -42.73
C GLU A 595 1.20 31.27 -43.44
N PRO A 596 0.60 32.46 -43.64
CA PRO A 596 -0.68 32.55 -44.32
C PRO A 596 -0.64 31.97 -45.73
N VAL A 597 -1.67 31.22 -46.10
CA VAL A 597 -1.80 30.60 -47.42
C VAL A 597 -3.12 30.98 -48.06
N THR A 598 -3.11 31.23 -49.38
CA THR A 598 -4.34 31.48 -50.13
C THR A 598 -4.89 30.20 -50.76
N LEU A 599 -6.13 29.81 -50.40
CA LEU A 599 -6.84 28.61 -50.87
C LEU A 599 -8.07 29.06 -51.66
N LYS A 600 -8.05 28.85 -52.98
CA LYS A 600 -9.17 29.25 -53.89
C LYS A 600 -9.60 30.72 -53.72
N GLY A 601 -8.62 31.61 -53.60
CA GLY A 601 -8.86 33.06 -53.46
C GLY A 601 -9.12 33.56 -52.03
N GLU A 602 -9.27 32.63 -51.05
CA GLU A 602 -9.48 32.98 -49.62
C GLU A 602 -8.19 32.80 -48.83
N LEU A 603 -7.84 33.79 -48.00
CA LEU A 603 -6.66 33.75 -47.16
C LEU A 603 -6.91 32.89 -45.92
N SER A 604 -6.03 31.91 -45.65
CA SER A 604 -6.04 31.13 -44.41
C SER A 604 -4.86 31.54 -43.52
N GLN A 605 -5.12 31.98 -42.28
CA GLN A 605 -4.17 32.49 -41.31
C GLN A 605 -3.95 31.55 -40.13
N GLY A 606 -3.98 30.24 -40.40
CA GLY A 606 -3.80 29.19 -39.41
C GLY A 606 -4.45 27.89 -39.88
N MET A 607 -4.48 26.89 -39.00
CA MET A 607 -5.02 25.56 -39.27
C MET A 607 -5.84 25.05 -38.08
N LEU A 608 -7.11 24.66 -38.30
CA LEU A 608 -7.92 23.94 -37.30
C LEU A 608 -7.45 22.52 -37.18
N LEU A 609 -7.32 21.99 -35.97
CA LEU A 609 -6.95 20.60 -35.75
C LEU A 609 -8.18 19.71 -35.85
N THR A 610 -8.02 18.60 -36.56
CA THR A 610 -9.07 17.62 -36.81
C THR A 610 -8.57 16.22 -36.56
N THR A 611 -9.47 15.31 -36.17
CA THR A 611 -9.23 13.88 -36.23
C THR A 611 -9.77 13.31 -37.54
N ALA A 612 -9.05 12.39 -38.16
CA ALA A 612 -9.44 11.80 -39.44
C ALA A 612 -9.41 10.27 -39.40
N THR A 613 -10.47 9.66 -39.90
CA THR A 613 -10.52 8.23 -40.24
C THR A 613 -10.74 8.08 -41.72
N LYS A 614 -10.63 6.85 -42.27
CA LYS A 614 -10.91 6.61 -43.72
C LYS A 614 -12.31 7.06 -44.16
N LYS A 615 -13.25 7.26 -43.22
CA LYS A 615 -14.68 7.55 -43.54
C LYS A 615 -15.16 8.89 -42.97
N LYS A 616 -14.46 9.50 -42.00
CA LYS A 616 -14.93 10.70 -41.29
C LYS A 616 -13.78 11.59 -40.88
N VAL A 617 -13.95 12.91 -41.02
CA VAL A 617 -13.10 13.93 -40.43
C VAL A 617 -13.94 14.72 -39.42
N THR A 618 -13.41 14.96 -38.22
CA THR A 618 -14.14 15.64 -37.15
C THR A 618 -13.22 16.69 -36.51
N LEU A 619 -13.72 17.89 -36.23
CA LEU A 619 -13.04 18.90 -35.43
C LEU A 619 -12.83 18.34 -34.01
N ILE A 620 -11.69 18.65 -33.42
CA ILE A 620 -11.43 18.36 -31.99
C ILE A 620 -12.16 19.44 -31.19
N GLU A 621 -13.16 19.06 -30.41
CA GLU A 621 -13.90 20.03 -29.59
C GLU A 621 -13.23 20.17 -28.20
N ILE A 622 -13.15 21.40 -27.72
CA ILE A 622 -12.61 21.76 -26.39
C ILE A 622 -13.77 22.10 -25.48
N ASP A 623 -13.68 21.72 -24.23
CA ASP A 623 -14.68 22.05 -23.21
C ASP A 623 -14.97 23.57 -23.16
N ASN A 624 -16.23 23.92 -23.12
CA ASN A 624 -16.69 25.32 -23.15
C ASN A 624 -16.22 26.15 -21.94
N GLY A 625 -15.87 25.50 -20.82
CA GLY A 625 -15.28 26.16 -19.65
C GLY A 625 -13.86 26.66 -19.86
N ILE A 626 -13.15 26.19 -20.90
CA ILE A 626 -11.80 26.67 -21.22
C ILE A 626 -11.87 28.02 -21.90
N LYS A 627 -11.05 28.97 -21.44
CA LYS A 627 -11.00 30.34 -21.96
C LYS A 627 -10.49 30.35 -23.40
N THR A 628 -11.19 31.08 -24.29
CA THR A 628 -10.69 31.40 -25.67
C THR A 628 -9.35 32.10 -25.60
N GLY A 629 -8.38 31.66 -26.40
CA GLY A 629 -7.00 32.13 -26.37
C GLY A 629 -6.07 31.34 -25.41
N ALA A 630 -6.58 30.36 -24.68
CA ALA A 630 -5.75 29.50 -23.84
C ALA A 630 -4.74 28.72 -24.70
N VAL A 631 -3.49 28.64 -24.25
CA VAL A 631 -2.40 27.94 -24.94
C VAL A 631 -2.52 26.43 -24.65
N ILE A 632 -2.39 25.62 -25.69
CA ILE A 632 -2.28 24.17 -25.60
C ILE A 632 -0.81 23.80 -25.64
N LYS A 633 -0.35 23.06 -24.62
CA LYS A 633 1.07 22.67 -24.45
C LYS A 633 1.21 21.17 -24.52
#